data_348c8c2bdb39f97c682c6fdee54f4392
#
_entry.id   348c8c2bdb39f97c682c6fdee54f4392
#
_cell.length_a   1.000
_cell.length_b   1.000
_cell.length_c   1.000
_cell.angle_alpha   90.00
_cell.angle_beta   90.00
_cell.angle_gamma   90.00
#
_symmetry.space_group_name_H-M   'P 1'
#
loop_
_entity.id
_entity.type
_entity.pdbx_description
1 polymer ?
#
loop_
_entity_poly.entity_id
_entity_poly.type
_entity_poly.pdbx_seq_one_letter_code
_entity_poly.pdbx_strand_id
1 'polypeptide(L)'
;MSEPYLAISVVMMPRDANPNANVVAVVGGAYPVYSTIFGGVILSHIDLAGAVGARREVQLRGGNTAALIVTVAVNRVEFKQPVLVGDVVKLYTSPVRFGRTSLTMHINVVAERGSEVIPVTEAEVVYVGVDPTTADRRPTPLGLPATP
;
A
#
# COMPACT_ATOMS: atom_id res chain seq x y z
N MET A 1 -5.64 -16.84 -11.83
CA MET A 1 -5.22 -15.65 -11.06
C MET A 1 -4.12 -16.05 -10.11
N SER A 2 -3.05 -15.29 -10.09
CA SER A 2 -1.96 -15.52 -9.14
C SER A 2 -2.40 -15.15 -7.73
N GLU A 3 -1.85 -15.86 -6.75
CA GLU A 3 -2.07 -15.50 -5.35
C GLU A 3 -1.57 -14.08 -5.07
N PRO A 4 -2.21 -13.35 -4.14
CA PRO A 4 -1.70 -12.05 -3.72
C PRO A 4 -0.27 -12.15 -3.19
N TYR A 5 0.52 -11.18 -3.55
CA TYR A 5 1.93 -11.10 -3.16
C TYR A 5 2.07 -10.23 -1.91
N LEU A 6 2.74 -10.75 -0.89
CA LEU A 6 3.07 -9.96 0.30
C LEU A 6 4.19 -8.97 -0.06
N ALA A 7 3.83 -7.72 -0.29
CA ALA A 7 4.77 -6.69 -0.69
C ALA A 7 5.48 -6.04 0.49
N ILE A 8 4.76 -5.82 1.60
CA ILE A 8 5.29 -5.16 2.79
C ILE A 8 4.76 -5.86 4.05
N SER A 9 5.65 -6.03 5.01
CA SER A 9 5.30 -6.42 6.37
C SER A 9 6.07 -5.49 7.30
N VAL A 10 5.38 -4.73 8.13
CA VAL A 10 5.99 -3.68 8.94
C VAL A 10 5.33 -3.56 10.31
N VAL A 11 6.15 -3.36 11.33
CA VAL A 11 5.65 -3.10 12.70
C VAL A 11 5.33 -1.63 12.84
N MET A 12 4.15 -1.33 13.37
CA MET A 12 3.74 0.04 13.65
C MET A 12 4.41 0.55 14.93
N MET A 13 5.15 1.63 14.81
CA MET A 13 5.97 2.19 15.87
C MET A 13 5.25 3.38 16.54
N PRO A 14 5.67 3.78 17.75
CA PRO A 14 5.09 4.96 18.41
C PRO A 14 5.14 6.23 17.55
N ARG A 15 6.18 6.42 16.74
CA ARG A 15 6.30 7.57 15.82
C ARG A 15 5.23 7.58 14.73
N ASP A 16 4.59 6.45 14.48
CA ASP A 16 3.53 6.31 13.48
C ASP A 16 2.15 6.66 14.05
N ALA A 17 2.06 6.94 15.34
CA ALA A 17 0.81 7.22 16.03
C ALA A 17 0.17 8.51 15.52
N ASN A 18 -1.16 8.55 15.62
CA ASN A 18 -1.94 9.73 15.28
C ASN A 18 -1.49 10.90 16.18
N PRO A 19 -1.06 12.04 15.59
CA PRO A 19 -0.59 13.18 16.38
C PRO A 19 -1.68 13.82 17.25
N ASN A 20 -2.94 13.55 16.93
CA ASN A 20 -4.08 14.02 17.71
C ASN A 20 -4.48 13.04 18.81
N ALA A 21 -3.75 11.94 18.97
CA ALA A 21 -3.99 10.99 20.04
C ALA A 21 -3.64 11.66 21.36
N ASN A 22 -4.64 12.12 22.08
CA ASN A 22 -4.46 12.58 23.43
C ASN A 22 -4.00 11.41 24.28
N VAL A 23 -2.94 11.65 25.04
CA VAL A 23 -2.58 10.73 26.11
C VAL A 23 -3.72 10.78 27.12
N VAL A 24 -4.61 9.81 27.04
CA VAL A 24 -5.64 9.67 28.05
C VAL A 24 -4.93 9.18 29.32
N ALA A 25 -4.87 10.02 30.34
CA ALA A 25 -4.40 9.60 31.62
C ALA A 25 -5.35 8.53 32.15
N VAL A 26 -4.89 7.30 32.21
CA VAL A 26 -5.66 6.22 32.79
C VAL A 26 -5.56 6.35 34.32
N VAL A 27 -6.71 6.54 34.98
CA VAL A 27 -6.81 6.58 36.42
C VAL A 27 -6.33 5.23 36.98
N GLY A 28 -5.27 5.24 37.78
CA GLY A 28 -4.84 4.08 38.56
C GLY A 28 -3.69 3.26 38.01
N GLY A 29 -2.96 3.71 36.99
CA GLY A 29 -1.76 2.97 36.58
C GLY A 29 -1.22 3.34 35.20
N ALA A 30 0.03 3.03 35.02
CA ALA A 30 0.78 3.29 33.82
C ALA A 30 0.48 2.24 32.74
N TYR A 31 -0.75 2.13 32.29
CA TYR A 31 -1.02 1.34 31.10
C TYR A 31 -0.94 2.26 29.89
N PRO A 32 -0.10 1.92 28.90
CA PRO A 32 -0.08 2.70 27.69
C PRO A 32 -1.45 2.63 27.03
N VAL A 33 -2.07 3.78 26.82
CA VAL A 33 -3.21 3.86 25.92
C VAL A 33 -2.68 3.56 24.53
N TYR A 34 -3.18 2.51 23.90
CA TYR A 34 -2.78 2.16 22.55
C TYR A 34 -3.26 3.26 21.63
N SER A 35 -2.33 4.08 21.17
CA SER A 35 -2.62 5.11 20.17
C SER A 35 -2.89 4.43 18.83
N THR A 36 -3.90 4.93 18.14
CA THR A 36 -4.16 4.51 16.75
C THR A 36 -3.10 5.09 15.83
N ILE A 37 -2.84 4.39 14.74
CA ILE A 37 -1.87 4.81 13.74
C ILE A 37 -2.49 5.89 12.86
N PHE A 38 -1.71 6.91 12.55
CA PHE A 38 -2.12 7.98 11.63
C PHE A 38 -2.43 7.39 10.25
N GLY A 39 -3.60 7.75 9.71
CA GLY A 39 -4.07 7.21 8.44
C GLY A 39 -3.11 7.44 7.28
N GLY A 40 -2.40 8.57 7.28
CA GLY A 40 -1.40 8.88 6.27
C GLY A 40 -0.23 7.90 6.25
N VAL A 41 0.13 7.30 7.38
CA VAL A 41 1.15 6.26 7.45
C VAL A 41 0.69 5.03 6.66
N ILE A 42 -0.55 4.59 6.89
CA ILE A 42 -1.11 3.44 6.17
C ILE A 42 -1.23 3.75 4.67
N LEU A 43 -1.69 4.96 4.32
CA LEU A 43 -1.78 5.39 2.92
C LEU A 43 -0.43 5.36 2.21
N SER A 44 0.63 5.81 2.87
CA SER A 44 1.98 5.77 2.30
C SER A 44 2.46 4.34 2.06
N HIS A 45 2.15 3.43 2.97
CA HIS A 45 2.48 2.02 2.80
C HIS A 45 1.63 1.36 1.71
N ILE A 46 0.37 1.75 1.55
CA ILE A 46 -0.49 1.28 0.46
C ILE A 46 0.13 1.65 -0.88
N ASP A 47 0.53 2.91 -1.03
CA ASP A 47 1.16 3.38 -2.26
C ASP A 47 2.48 2.66 -2.53
N LEU A 48 3.31 2.51 -1.52
CA LEU A 48 4.58 1.81 -1.64
C LEU A 48 4.37 0.32 -1.99
N ALA A 49 3.46 -0.35 -1.32
CA ALA A 49 3.15 -1.75 -1.59
C ALA A 49 2.66 -1.96 -3.01
N GLY A 50 1.75 -1.08 -3.47
CA GLY A 50 1.26 -1.12 -4.84
C GLY A 50 2.38 -0.92 -5.86
N ALA A 51 3.30 0.00 -5.61
CA ALA A 51 4.46 0.24 -6.46
C ALA A 51 5.39 -0.98 -6.52
N VAL A 52 5.63 -1.64 -5.38
CA VAL A 52 6.41 -2.88 -5.33
C VAL A 52 5.74 -3.96 -6.17
N GLY A 53 4.44 -4.15 -6.00
CA GLY A 53 3.67 -5.13 -6.76
C GLY A 53 3.63 -4.82 -8.25
N ALA A 54 3.46 -3.55 -8.62
CA ALA A 54 3.43 -3.11 -10.01
C ALA A 54 4.77 -3.39 -10.71
N ARG A 55 5.88 -3.04 -10.08
CA ARG A 55 7.20 -3.32 -10.64
C ARG A 55 7.43 -4.82 -10.78
N ARG A 56 7.00 -5.59 -9.82
CA ARG A 56 7.08 -7.05 -9.87
C ARG A 56 6.33 -7.60 -11.09
N GLU A 57 5.12 -7.12 -11.33
CA GLU A 57 4.32 -7.56 -12.48
C GLU A 57 5.01 -7.22 -13.81
N VAL A 58 5.57 -6.02 -13.94
CA VAL A 58 6.31 -5.63 -15.14
C VAL A 58 7.50 -6.56 -15.37
N GLN A 59 8.26 -6.86 -14.32
CA GLN A 59 9.42 -7.75 -14.41
C GLN A 59 9.02 -9.19 -14.79
N LEU A 60 8.03 -9.74 -14.09
CA LEU A 60 7.63 -11.14 -14.31
C LEU A 60 7.01 -11.37 -15.68
N ARG A 61 6.38 -10.35 -16.25
CA ARG A 61 5.69 -10.46 -17.55
C ARG A 61 6.55 -10.00 -18.71
N GLY A 62 7.83 -9.68 -18.48
CA GLY A 62 8.74 -9.24 -19.53
C GLY A 62 8.43 -7.86 -20.07
N GLY A 63 7.82 -7.01 -19.28
CA GLY A 63 7.48 -5.65 -19.67
C GLY A 63 8.66 -4.69 -19.66
N ASN A 64 8.36 -3.40 -19.85
CA ASN A 64 9.36 -2.34 -19.94
C ASN A 64 9.89 -1.95 -18.57
N THR A 65 10.99 -2.55 -18.15
CA THR A 65 11.62 -2.27 -16.85
C THR A 65 12.37 -0.94 -16.81
N ALA A 66 12.56 -0.27 -17.95
CA ALA A 66 13.18 1.05 -18.00
C ALA A 66 12.22 2.19 -17.66
N ALA A 67 10.91 1.94 -17.72
CA ALA A 67 9.92 2.94 -17.33
C ALA A 67 9.93 3.16 -15.83
N LEU A 68 9.78 4.41 -15.41
CA LEU A 68 9.43 4.73 -14.03
C LEU A 68 7.93 4.53 -13.82
N ILE A 69 7.57 4.00 -12.69
CA ILE A 69 6.16 3.81 -12.33
C ILE A 69 5.79 4.89 -11.31
N VAL A 70 4.81 5.72 -11.67
CA VAL A 70 4.35 6.81 -10.82
C VAL A 70 2.86 6.64 -10.48
N THR A 71 2.50 7.03 -9.29
CA THR A 71 1.12 6.96 -8.81
C THR A 71 0.30 8.08 -9.43
N VAL A 72 -0.85 7.75 -9.98
CA VAL A 72 -1.77 8.76 -10.54
C VAL A 72 -3.11 8.80 -9.82
N ALA A 73 -3.50 7.71 -9.16
CA ALA A 73 -4.75 7.71 -8.40
C ALA A 73 -4.73 6.63 -7.31
N VAL A 74 -5.31 6.96 -6.19
CA VAL A 74 -5.65 6.00 -5.14
C VAL A 74 -7.16 6.04 -5.01
N ASN A 75 -7.80 4.91 -5.30
CA ASN A 75 -9.24 4.83 -5.32
C ASN A 75 -9.75 4.31 -3.98
N ARG A 76 -10.66 5.05 -3.44
CA ARG A 76 -11.51 4.78 -2.30
C ARG A 76 -10.90 3.89 -1.21
N VAL A 77 -10.26 4.54 -0.25
CA VAL A 77 -9.73 3.88 0.93
C VAL A 77 -10.67 4.14 2.10
N GLU A 78 -11.21 3.06 2.66
CA GLU A 78 -12.02 3.14 3.87
C GLU A 78 -11.35 2.30 4.94
N PHE A 79 -11.03 2.92 6.07
CA PHE A 79 -10.46 2.21 7.21
C PHE A 79 -11.57 1.54 7.99
N LYS A 80 -11.63 0.20 7.92
CA LYS A 80 -12.67 -0.58 8.60
C LYS A 80 -12.38 -0.79 10.07
N GLN A 81 -11.10 -0.87 10.42
CA GLN A 81 -10.61 -1.11 11.77
C GLN A 81 -9.41 -0.22 12.04
N PRO A 82 -9.24 0.28 13.27
CA PRO A 82 -8.05 1.03 13.62
C PRO A 82 -6.82 0.11 13.68
N VAL A 83 -5.70 0.65 13.29
CA VAL A 83 -4.38 0.03 13.49
C VAL A 83 -3.77 0.63 14.74
N LEU A 84 -3.15 -0.19 15.56
CA LEU A 84 -2.56 0.24 16.84
C LEU A 84 -1.03 0.14 16.79
N VAL A 85 -0.38 0.92 17.62
CA VAL A 85 1.05 0.78 17.87
C VAL A 85 1.36 -0.66 18.29
N GLY A 86 2.38 -1.26 17.69
CA GLY A 86 2.75 -2.64 17.93
C GLY A 86 2.14 -3.66 16.98
N ASP A 87 1.11 -3.28 16.23
CA ASP A 87 0.56 -4.17 15.21
C ASP A 87 1.58 -4.44 14.11
N VAL A 88 1.57 -5.66 13.58
CA VAL A 88 2.28 -5.99 12.34
C VAL A 88 1.31 -5.81 11.18
N VAL A 89 1.57 -4.83 10.35
CA VAL A 89 0.74 -4.54 9.18
C VAL A 89 1.32 -5.25 7.96
N LYS A 90 0.48 -6.04 7.30
CA LYS A 90 0.84 -6.76 6.08
C LYS A 90 0.01 -6.25 4.92
N LEU A 91 0.69 -5.93 3.83
CA LEU A 91 0.08 -5.38 2.64
C LEU A 91 0.33 -6.33 1.47
N TYR A 92 -0.76 -6.90 0.98
CA TYR A 92 -0.77 -7.85 -0.12
C TYR A 92 -1.21 -7.16 -1.39
N THR A 93 -0.54 -7.46 -2.49
CA THR A 93 -0.83 -6.85 -3.79
C THR A 93 -1.21 -7.90 -4.83
N SER A 94 -2.11 -7.52 -5.70
CA SER A 94 -2.47 -8.31 -6.87
C SER A 94 -2.86 -7.39 -8.03
N PRO A 95 -2.55 -7.79 -9.29
CA PRO A 95 -2.92 -6.96 -10.43
C PRO A 95 -4.42 -7.04 -10.70
N VAL A 96 -5.01 -5.90 -11.08
CA VAL A 96 -6.41 -5.80 -11.45
C VAL A 96 -6.56 -5.61 -12.95
N ARG A 97 -5.80 -4.68 -13.52
CA ARG A 97 -5.93 -4.33 -14.92
C ARG A 97 -4.62 -3.77 -15.49
N PHE A 98 -4.33 -4.15 -16.72
CA PHE A 98 -3.21 -3.62 -17.49
C PHE A 98 -3.74 -2.77 -18.64
N GLY A 99 -3.39 -1.49 -18.65
CA GLY A 99 -3.57 -0.63 -19.80
C GLY A 99 -2.28 -0.55 -20.63
N ARG A 100 -2.26 0.27 -21.67
CA ARG A 100 -1.08 0.45 -22.49
C ARG A 100 0.08 1.07 -21.72
N THR A 101 -0.21 2.12 -20.97
CA THR A 101 0.78 2.86 -20.16
C THR A 101 0.48 2.77 -18.67
N SER A 102 -0.60 2.10 -18.27
CA SER A 102 -1.07 2.08 -16.90
C SER A 102 -1.20 0.67 -16.35
N LEU A 103 -1.20 0.58 -15.05
CA LEU A 103 -1.36 -0.65 -14.30
C LEU A 103 -2.14 -0.35 -13.03
N THR A 104 -3.22 -1.08 -12.80
CA THR A 104 -4.00 -0.97 -11.58
C THR A 104 -3.71 -2.15 -10.67
N MET A 105 -3.31 -1.85 -9.44
CA MET A 105 -3.05 -2.85 -8.42
C MET A 105 -4.11 -2.79 -7.34
N HIS A 106 -4.50 -3.95 -6.84
CA HIS A 106 -5.31 -4.08 -5.63
C HIS A 106 -4.38 -4.30 -4.44
N ILE A 107 -4.61 -3.59 -3.36
CA ILE A 107 -3.86 -3.74 -2.12
C ILE A 107 -4.83 -4.12 -1.00
N ASN A 108 -4.56 -5.24 -0.36
CA ASN A 108 -5.29 -5.68 0.82
C ASN A 108 -4.40 -5.49 2.04
N VAL A 109 -4.91 -4.78 3.04
CA VAL A 109 -4.16 -4.45 4.25
C VAL A 109 -4.79 -5.16 5.44
N VAL A 110 -3.98 -5.93 6.15
CA VAL A 110 -4.37 -6.58 7.39
C VAL A 110 -3.38 -6.22 8.49
N ALA A 111 -3.85 -6.25 9.73
CA ALA A 111 -3.00 -6.07 10.91
C ALA A 111 -3.01 -7.36 11.73
N GLU A 112 -1.83 -7.79 12.14
CA GLU A 112 -1.70 -8.88 13.11
C GLU A 112 -1.48 -8.30 14.50
N ARG A 113 -2.34 -8.67 15.41
CA ARG A 113 -2.30 -8.22 16.81
C ARG A 113 -2.39 -9.46 17.69
N GLY A 114 -1.25 -9.91 18.20
CA GLY A 114 -1.19 -11.21 18.87
C GLY A 114 -1.54 -12.33 17.89
N SER A 115 -2.53 -13.14 18.21
CA SER A 115 -3.02 -14.21 17.34
C SER A 115 -4.15 -13.78 16.40
N GLU A 116 -4.61 -12.53 16.50
CA GLU A 116 -5.70 -12.01 15.69
C GLU A 116 -5.18 -11.41 14.39
N VAL A 117 -5.91 -11.68 13.30
CA VAL A 117 -5.71 -11.03 12.00
C VAL A 117 -6.90 -10.11 11.76
N ILE A 118 -6.63 -8.82 11.66
CA ILE A 118 -7.66 -7.78 11.61
C ILE A 118 -7.68 -7.18 10.21
N PRO A 119 -8.80 -7.24 9.48
CA PRO A 119 -8.92 -6.57 8.20
C PRO A 119 -8.93 -5.05 8.43
N VAL A 120 -8.01 -4.34 7.79
CA VAL A 120 -7.86 -2.90 7.95
C VAL A 120 -8.54 -2.17 6.81
N THR A 121 -8.12 -2.43 5.59
CA THR A 121 -8.67 -1.77 4.41
C THR A 121 -8.26 -2.48 3.13
N GLU A 122 -8.91 -2.06 2.06
CA GLU A 122 -8.56 -2.42 0.69
C GLU A 122 -8.51 -1.15 -0.14
N ALA A 123 -7.65 -1.14 -1.15
CA ALA A 123 -7.54 -0.01 -2.07
C ALA A 123 -7.15 -0.49 -3.46
N GLU A 124 -7.49 0.29 -4.46
CA GLU A 124 -6.93 0.16 -5.80
C GLU A 124 -6.07 1.38 -6.08
N VAL A 125 -4.87 1.14 -6.56
CA VAL A 125 -3.94 2.22 -6.92
C VAL A 125 -3.59 2.10 -8.40
N VAL A 126 -3.70 3.21 -9.11
CA VAL A 126 -3.37 3.29 -10.53
C VAL A 126 -2.00 3.90 -10.70
N TYR A 127 -1.15 3.18 -11.42
CA TYR A 127 0.20 3.60 -11.75
C TYR A 127 0.33 3.80 -13.26
N VAL A 128 1.17 4.76 -13.64
CA VAL A 128 1.50 5.02 -15.05
C VAL A 128 3.00 4.91 -15.22
N GLY A 129 3.41 4.24 -16.27
CA GLY A 129 4.80 4.22 -16.71
C GLY A 129 5.16 5.56 -17.37
N VAL A 130 6.27 6.15 -16.97
CA VAL A 130 6.78 7.36 -17.58
C VAL A 130 8.22 7.17 -18.01
N ASP A 131 8.62 7.90 -19.06
CA ASP A 131 9.98 7.87 -19.54
C ASP A 131 10.86 8.79 -18.69
N PRO A 132 11.83 8.24 -17.93
CA PRO A 132 12.68 9.06 -17.07
C PRO A 132 13.68 9.93 -17.85
N THR A 133 13.90 9.63 -19.14
CA THR A 133 14.86 10.35 -19.97
C THR A 133 14.29 11.63 -20.57
N THR A 134 12.95 11.83 -20.52
CA THR A 134 12.30 13.02 -21.01
C THR A 134 12.04 14.01 -19.87
N ALA A 135 12.23 15.30 -20.13
CA ALA A 135 12.06 16.35 -19.10
C ALA A 135 10.60 16.42 -18.61
N ASP A 136 9.65 16.18 -19.49
CA ASP A 136 8.22 16.22 -19.20
C ASP A 136 7.65 14.88 -18.72
N ARG A 137 8.48 13.85 -18.61
CA ARG A 137 8.14 12.51 -18.11
C ARG A 137 6.87 11.96 -18.77
N ARG A 138 6.91 11.84 -20.07
CA ARG A 138 5.78 11.38 -20.88
C ARG A 138 5.38 9.95 -20.51
N PRO A 139 4.07 9.64 -20.52
CA PRO A 139 3.62 8.26 -20.41
C PRO A 139 4.29 7.39 -21.48
N THR A 140 4.73 6.22 -21.07
CA THR A 140 5.39 5.26 -21.95
C THR A 140 4.74 3.88 -21.80
N PRO A 141 4.64 3.11 -22.89
CA PRO A 141 4.06 1.77 -22.79
C PRO A 141 4.82 0.87 -21.83
N LEU A 142 4.08 0.12 -21.01
CA LEU A 142 4.64 -0.83 -20.05
C LEU A 142 4.94 -2.19 -20.69
N GLY A 143 4.41 -2.46 -21.88
CA GLY A 143 4.63 -3.73 -22.57
C GLY A 143 4.01 -4.91 -21.87
N LEU A 144 2.93 -4.69 -21.13
CA LEU A 144 2.22 -5.75 -20.44
C LEU A 144 1.15 -6.36 -21.36
N PRO A 145 0.83 -7.66 -21.17
CA PRO A 145 -0.25 -8.27 -21.94
C PRO A 145 -1.57 -7.61 -21.57
N ALA A 146 -2.49 -7.54 -22.53
CA ALA A 146 -3.81 -7.03 -22.27
C ALA A 146 -4.48 -7.86 -21.16
N THR A 147 -5.21 -7.19 -20.29
CA THR A 147 -6.01 -7.88 -19.27
C THR A 147 -7.10 -8.68 -19.99
N PRO A 148 -7.29 -9.92 -19.63
CA PRO A 148 -8.34 -10.73 -20.22
C PRO A 148 -9.73 -10.20 -19.89
#